data_9a880bb9f0a040763993be5350361fbd
#
_entry.id   9a880bb9f0a040763993be5350361fbd
#
_cell.length_a   1.000
_cell.length_b   1.000
_cell.length_c   1.000
_cell.angle_alpha   90.00
_cell.angle_beta   90.00
_cell.angle_gamma   90.00
#
_symmetry.space_group_name_H-M   'P 1'
#
loop_
_entity.id
_entity.type
_entity.pdbx_description
1 polymer ?
#
loop_
_entity_poly.entity_id
_entity_poly.type
_entity_poly.pdbx_seq_one_letter_code
_entity_poly.pdbx_strand_id
1 'polypeptide(L)'
;MEKSKKKKGLSRLFEIAGQRKGLLILAGLLSAGSAVCMLVPYWAVYEILKELLSNGSNLSALDGTDMMRWGWIAFGGLVGGLILLYAALMSSHVAAFRILYGLRVRLSEHIGKLPLGYLNNTSTGAIKKTMDQNIEKIEGFIAHTIPDLVNVMATVVVMLVIFFSLDVWLTVVCLAVVVLSLFLQFSNFMGKRAREFMAIYYDAQEKMSASAVQYVRGMPVVKIFGQSVRSFRQFNTEIQAYKTFALKCCDTYQNGMIAFTVLLNSMVTFILPMGILLLQASPQSLSLAVVWLFFIIMGPGMASPVYKLTFLGGNTRDINEGVNRIDRILEKKPVPEPGHPQVPAAYDVEFRHVSFFYENTEQGTRTEALCDVSFKAPQGKITALVGPSGSGKSTVANLIPRFWDVEQGEICIGGIDIRQIDMAKLMDMVSFVFQDTFLFYDTLYENIAVGSPDATKEKVIAAAKAAQCHDFIERLPQGYETRIGDKGVFLSGGEAQRICVARAILKNAPILVLDEATAFADPENEHKMQMALQSLIKDKTVIVIAHRLSSIISAHQIVVMKEGRIVQCGKHEQLSVTEGVYKNMWDAYTSAYHWTLNKN
;
A
#
# COMPACT_ATOMS: atom_id res chain seq x y z
N MET A 1 -25.39 -13.99 15.24
CA MET A 1 -24.64 -12.70 15.26
C MET A 1 -24.97 -11.91 14.01
N GLU A 2 -25.71 -10.84 14.17
CA GLU A 2 -26.15 -9.95 13.09
C GLU A 2 -24.95 -9.38 12.34
N LYS A 3 -24.87 -9.62 11.03
CA LYS A 3 -23.90 -8.96 10.15
C LYS A 3 -24.24 -7.46 10.15
N SER A 4 -23.68 -6.67 11.06
CA SER A 4 -23.70 -5.22 10.97
C SER A 4 -23.29 -4.82 9.54
N LYS A 5 -24.17 -4.13 8.82
CA LYS A 5 -23.86 -3.59 7.48
C LYS A 5 -22.62 -2.70 7.62
N LYS A 6 -21.48 -3.18 7.14
CA LYS A 6 -20.23 -2.39 7.14
C LYS A 6 -20.46 -1.07 6.43
N LYS A 7 -20.10 0.00 7.12
CA LYS A 7 -20.12 1.34 6.56
C LYS A 7 -19.12 1.37 5.40
N LYS A 8 -19.45 2.07 4.32
CA LYS A 8 -18.59 2.22 3.13
C LYS A 8 -18.15 3.67 2.99
N GLY A 9 -17.00 3.87 2.36
CA GLY A 9 -16.52 5.20 2.00
C GLY A 9 -16.21 6.10 3.20
N LEU A 10 -16.65 7.36 3.14
CA LEU A 10 -16.38 8.36 4.17
C LEU A 10 -16.87 7.94 5.57
N SER A 11 -18.02 7.26 5.67
CA SER A 11 -18.52 6.81 6.97
C SER A 11 -17.62 5.73 7.60
N ARG A 12 -16.91 4.94 6.78
CA ARG A 12 -15.90 3.98 7.22
C ARG A 12 -14.63 4.69 7.68
N LEU A 13 -14.24 5.76 6.97
CA LEU A 13 -13.11 6.60 7.38
C LEU A 13 -13.32 7.20 8.78
N PHE A 14 -14.53 7.73 9.05
CA PHE A 14 -14.88 8.23 10.39
C PHE A 14 -14.92 7.14 11.45
N GLU A 15 -15.19 5.90 11.08
CA GLU A 15 -15.10 4.76 12.00
C GLU A 15 -13.62 4.43 12.31
N ILE A 16 -12.76 4.43 11.29
CA ILE A 16 -11.31 4.26 11.45
C ILE A 16 -10.70 5.36 12.33
N ALA A 17 -11.20 6.62 12.19
CA ALA A 17 -10.79 7.75 13.02
C ALA A 17 -11.05 7.52 14.53
N GLY A 18 -12.02 6.68 14.89
CA GLY A 18 -12.26 6.20 16.25
C GLY A 18 -12.40 7.31 17.30
N GLN A 19 -11.58 7.27 18.35
CA GLN A 19 -11.57 8.22 19.46
C GLN A 19 -11.08 9.64 19.10
N ARG A 20 -10.52 9.85 17.89
CA ARG A 20 -9.94 11.13 17.44
C ARG A 20 -10.96 12.08 16.79
N LYS A 21 -12.24 11.70 16.76
CA LYS A 21 -13.34 12.52 16.17
C LYS A 21 -13.45 13.89 16.79
N GLY A 22 -13.14 14.05 18.09
CA GLY A 22 -13.19 15.32 18.78
C GLY A 22 -12.30 16.41 18.16
N LEU A 23 -11.06 16.06 17.76
CA LEU A 23 -10.15 16.99 17.09
C LEU A 23 -10.65 17.38 15.69
N LEU A 24 -11.30 16.47 14.95
CA LEU A 24 -11.88 16.78 13.64
C LEU A 24 -13.10 17.69 13.76
N ILE A 25 -13.95 17.48 14.78
CA ILE A 25 -15.09 18.36 15.06
C ILE A 25 -14.58 19.75 15.44
N LEU A 26 -13.55 19.85 16.31
CA LEU A 26 -12.93 21.12 16.68
C LEU A 26 -12.36 21.83 15.45
N ALA A 27 -11.63 21.12 14.59
CA ALA A 27 -11.11 21.66 13.33
C ALA A 27 -12.22 22.21 12.43
N GLY A 28 -13.34 21.50 12.33
CA GLY A 28 -14.52 21.96 11.59
C GLY A 28 -15.13 23.23 12.19
N LEU A 29 -15.33 23.28 13.50
CA LEU A 29 -15.88 24.47 14.18
C LEU A 29 -14.98 25.70 14.03
N LEU A 30 -13.67 25.52 14.20
CA LEU A 30 -12.69 26.60 14.00
C LEU A 30 -12.67 27.05 12.54
N SER A 31 -12.78 26.14 11.60
CA SER A 31 -12.82 26.42 10.16
C SER A 31 -14.09 27.21 9.76
N ALA A 32 -15.24 26.85 10.34
CA ALA A 32 -16.49 27.60 10.17
C ALA A 32 -16.39 29.01 10.79
N GLY A 33 -15.82 29.12 11.98
CA GLY A 33 -15.56 30.41 12.63
C GLY A 33 -14.63 31.31 11.79
N SER A 34 -13.58 30.71 11.21
CA SER A 34 -12.70 31.41 10.26
C SER A 34 -13.47 31.95 9.05
N ALA A 35 -14.36 31.15 8.46
CA ALA A 35 -15.18 31.57 7.33
C ALA A 35 -16.03 32.82 7.65
N VAL A 36 -16.66 32.84 8.83
CA VAL A 36 -17.43 34.02 9.29
C VAL A 36 -16.52 35.24 9.45
N CYS A 37 -15.39 35.10 10.15
CA CYS A 37 -14.45 36.19 10.37
C CYS A 37 -13.88 36.76 9.07
N MET A 38 -13.61 35.91 8.07
CA MET A 38 -13.11 36.33 6.75
C MET A 38 -14.15 37.10 5.92
N LEU A 39 -15.44 37.06 6.26
CA LEU A 39 -16.48 37.85 5.63
C LEU A 39 -16.70 39.21 6.31
N VAL A 40 -16.19 39.41 7.53
CA VAL A 40 -16.30 40.71 8.26
C VAL A 40 -15.72 41.87 7.47
N PRO A 41 -14.57 41.82 6.78
CA PRO A 41 -14.06 42.91 5.94
C PRO A 41 -15.05 43.34 4.86
N TYR A 42 -15.76 42.42 4.24
CA TYR A 42 -16.76 42.75 3.21
C TYR A 42 -17.95 43.51 3.81
N TRP A 43 -18.40 43.08 5.01
CA TRP A 43 -19.45 43.82 5.71
C TRP A 43 -18.98 45.25 6.13
N ALA A 44 -17.75 45.38 6.58
CA ALA A 44 -17.18 46.68 6.88
C ALA A 44 -17.11 47.61 5.65
N VAL A 45 -16.78 47.06 4.47
CA VAL A 45 -16.85 47.79 3.20
C VAL A 45 -18.28 48.23 2.89
N TYR A 46 -19.29 47.40 3.18
CA TYR A 46 -20.69 47.78 3.01
C TYR A 46 -21.07 48.99 3.88
N GLU A 47 -20.72 49.01 5.16
CA GLU A 47 -21.03 50.11 6.06
C GLU A 47 -20.26 51.38 5.69
N ILE A 48 -18.99 51.28 5.28
CA ILE A 48 -18.20 52.42 4.78
C ILE A 48 -18.80 52.98 3.49
N LEU A 49 -19.24 52.16 2.54
CA LEU A 49 -19.92 52.59 1.31
C LEU A 49 -21.23 53.31 1.61
N LYS A 50 -21.97 52.81 2.59
CA LYS A 50 -23.22 53.42 3.05
C LYS A 50 -22.99 54.82 3.62
N GLU A 51 -21.98 54.99 4.45
CA GLU A 51 -21.60 56.29 5.01
C GLU A 51 -21.12 57.28 3.93
N LEU A 52 -20.24 56.80 3.03
CA LEU A 52 -19.73 57.58 1.90
C LEU A 52 -20.84 58.10 0.99
N LEU A 53 -21.79 57.25 0.62
CA LEU A 53 -22.87 57.63 -0.31
C LEU A 53 -23.94 58.47 0.39
N SER A 54 -24.21 58.28 1.68
CA SER A 54 -25.18 59.07 2.42
C SER A 54 -24.73 60.54 2.58
N ASN A 55 -23.41 60.79 2.66
CA ASN A 55 -22.83 62.10 2.82
C ASN A 55 -22.14 62.64 1.55
N GLY A 56 -22.35 62.01 0.40
CA GLY A 56 -21.65 62.26 -0.87
C GLY A 56 -21.72 63.68 -1.42
N SER A 57 -22.68 64.50 -0.99
CA SER A 57 -22.80 65.92 -1.35
C SER A 57 -21.97 66.82 -0.44
N ASN A 58 -21.51 66.34 0.70
CA ASN A 58 -20.72 67.13 1.67
C ASN A 58 -19.64 66.29 2.33
N LEU A 59 -18.48 66.19 1.70
CA LEU A 59 -17.32 65.40 2.19
C LEU A 59 -16.84 65.84 3.59
N SER A 60 -17.13 67.09 4.01
CA SER A 60 -16.78 67.56 5.37
C SER A 60 -17.72 67.01 6.46
N ALA A 61 -18.84 66.40 6.10
CA ALA A 61 -19.78 65.75 7.02
C ALA A 61 -19.46 64.29 7.27
N LEU A 62 -18.44 63.73 6.62
CA LEU A 62 -18.01 62.35 6.83
C LEU A 62 -17.45 62.15 8.24
N ASP A 63 -17.96 61.18 8.97
CA ASP A 63 -17.38 60.78 10.25
C ASP A 63 -16.17 59.87 10.05
N GLY A 64 -14.98 60.48 9.98
CA GLY A 64 -13.72 59.77 9.86
C GLY A 64 -13.45 58.77 11.01
N THR A 65 -14.05 59.02 12.18
CA THR A 65 -13.92 58.14 13.36
C THR A 65 -14.66 56.82 13.14
N ASP A 66 -15.89 56.89 12.60
CA ASP A 66 -16.70 55.70 12.33
C ASP A 66 -16.11 54.86 11.18
N MET A 67 -15.63 55.52 10.13
CA MET A 67 -14.89 54.84 9.04
C MET A 67 -13.64 54.15 9.56
N MET A 68 -12.85 54.78 10.42
CA MET A 68 -11.67 54.19 11.04
C MET A 68 -12.05 53.00 11.93
N ARG A 69 -13.15 53.10 12.67
CA ARG A 69 -13.69 51.99 13.47
C ARG A 69 -14.01 50.76 12.60
N TRP A 70 -14.71 50.93 11.47
CA TRP A 70 -14.98 49.85 10.54
C TRP A 70 -13.71 49.27 9.91
N GLY A 71 -12.71 50.12 9.64
CA GLY A 71 -11.36 49.69 9.22
C GLY A 71 -10.69 48.75 10.22
N TRP A 72 -10.73 49.14 11.53
CA TRP A 72 -10.20 48.26 12.59
C TRP A 72 -11.00 47.00 12.80
N ILE A 73 -12.33 47.00 12.63
CA ILE A 73 -13.18 45.82 12.67
C ILE A 73 -12.81 44.90 11.51
N ALA A 74 -12.64 45.41 10.30
CA ALA A 74 -12.19 44.64 9.13
C ALA A 74 -10.83 43.97 9.37
N PHE A 75 -9.86 44.73 9.88
CA PHE A 75 -8.53 44.24 10.21
C PHE A 75 -8.59 43.15 11.28
N GLY A 76 -9.35 43.38 12.36
CA GLY A 76 -9.55 42.38 13.43
C GLY A 76 -10.24 41.11 12.92
N GLY A 77 -11.24 41.24 12.04
CA GLY A 77 -11.90 40.11 11.37
C GLY A 77 -10.93 39.27 10.53
N LEU A 78 -10.09 39.94 9.73
CA LEU A 78 -9.07 39.28 8.92
C LEU A 78 -8.05 38.51 9.77
N VAL A 79 -7.45 39.21 10.77
CA VAL A 79 -6.46 38.59 11.66
C VAL A 79 -7.07 37.46 12.47
N GLY A 80 -8.26 37.67 13.04
CA GLY A 80 -8.99 36.63 13.78
C GLY A 80 -9.31 35.43 12.89
N GLY A 81 -9.76 35.66 11.65
CA GLY A 81 -10.02 34.62 10.65
C GLY A 81 -8.78 33.80 10.32
N LEU A 82 -7.62 34.45 10.14
CA LEU A 82 -6.34 33.76 9.90
C LEU A 82 -5.90 32.91 11.11
N ILE A 83 -6.03 33.42 12.32
CA ILE A 83 -5.70 32.69 13.54
C ILE A 83 -6.60 31.44 13.68
N LEU A 84 -7.91 31.59 13.47
CA LEU A 84 -8.85 30.48 13.52
C LEU A 84 -8.57 29.44 12.43
N LEU A 85 -8.23 29.87 11.21
CA LEU A 85 -7.85 28.98 10.13
C LEU A 85 -6.59 28.19 10.46
N TYR A 86 -5.57 28.86 10.99
CA TYR A 86 -4.34 28.20 11.43
C TYR A 86 -4.62 27.16 12.51
N ALA A 87 -5.41 27.52 13.53
CA ALA A 87 -5.79 26.60 14.61
C ALA A 87 -6.62 25.41 14.10
N ALA A 88 -7.51 25.64 13.12
CA ALA A 88 -8.29 24.58 12.46
C ALA A 88 -7.38 23.60 11.73
N LEU A 89 -6.47 24.10 10.90
CA LEU A 89 -5.52 23.27 10.13
C LEU A 89 -4.56 22.50 11.07
N MET A 90 -4.03 23.15 12.10
CA MET A 90 -3.19 22.44 13.09
C MET A 90 -3.95 21.31 13.79
N SER A 91 -5.20 21.55 14.19
CA SER A 91 -6.04 20.53 14.82
C SER A 91 -6.30 19.34 13.87
N SER A 92 -6.57 19.62 12.59
CA SER A 92 -6.82 18.58 11.59
C SER A 92 -5.56 17.78 11.25
N HIS A 93 -4.39 18.43 11.12
CA HIS A 93 -3.11 17.75 10.90
C HIS A 93 -2.73 16.83 12.06
N VAL A 94 -2.84 17.31 13.31
CA VAL A 94 -2.57 16.49 14.50
C VAL A 94 -3.51 15.28 14.54
N ALA A 95 -4.79 15.46 14.20
CA ALA A 95 -5.73 14.35 14.10
C ALA A 95 -5.34 13.36 13.00
N ALA A 96 -5.02 13.86 11.80
CA ALA A 96 -4.63 13.07 10.64
C ALA A 96 -3.40 12.20 10.94
N PHE A 97 -2.29 12.78 11.39
CA PHE A 97 -1.07 12.04 11.71
C PHE A 97 -1.29 10.95 12.78
N ARG A 98 -2.09 11.23 13.80
CA ARG A 98 -2.41 10.23 14.84
C ARG A 98 -3.27 9.09 14.29
N ILE A 99 -4.21 9.37 13.40
CA ILE A 99 -5.05 8.36 12.74
C ILE A 99 -4.19 7.49 11.82
N LEU A 100 -3.31 8.10 11.02
CA LEU A 100 -2.41 7.40 10.11
C LEU A 100 -1.44 6.48 10.83
N TYR A 101 -0.83 6.99 11.90
CA TYR A 101 0.06 6.18 12.74
C TYR A 101 -0.66 4.93 13.24
N GLY A 102 -1.84 5.12 13.86
CA GLY A 102 -2.64 3.99 14.36
C GLY A 102 -3.07 3.01 13.26
N LEU A 103 -3.37 3.52 12.06
CA LEU A 103 -3.74 2.68 10.91
C LEU A 103 -2.54 1.88 10.39
N ARG A 104 -1.36 2.52 10.27
CA ARG A 104 -0.13 1.84 9.85
C ARG A 104 0.28 0.74 10.82
N VAL A 105 0.25 1.02 12.13
CA VAL A 105 0.55 0.02 13.17
C VAL A 105 -0.42 -1.16 13.06
N ARG A 106 -1.73 -0.88 13.05
CA ARG A 106 -2.75 -1.92 12.95
C ARG A 106 -2.63 -2.76 11.68
N LEU A 107 -2.31 -2.12 10.55
CA LEU A 107 -2.13 -2.82 9.28
C LEU A 107 -0.88 -3.69 9.32
N SER A 108 0.25 -3.19 9.86
CA SER A 108 1.49 -3.96 10.01
C SER A 108 1.31 -5.16 10.95
N GLU A 109 0.67 -4.98 12.10
CA GLU A 109 0.36 -6.07 13.02
C GLU A 109 -0.56 -7.13 12.39
N HIS A 110 -1.56 -6.67 11.61
CA HIS A 110 -2.46 -7.58 10.92
C HIS A 110 -1.75 -8.36 9.82
N ILE A 111 -0.92 -7.69 8.99
CA ILE A 111 -0.11 -8.34 7.95
C ILE A 111 0.82 -9.40 8.56
N GLY A 112 1.43 -9.12 9.71
CA GLY A 112 2.29 -10.08 10.42
C GLY A 112 1.56 -11.33 10.92
N LYS A 113 0.22 -11.28 11.07
CA LYS A 113 -0.62 -12.43 11.46
C LYS A 113 -1.26 -13.19 10.29
N LEU A 114 -1.11 -12.67 9.06
CA LEU A 114 -1.66 -13.33 7.87
C LEU A 114 -0.82 -14.55 7.47
N PRO A 115 -1.43 -15.56 6.84
CA PRO A 115 -0.69 -16.67 6.26
C PRO A 115 0.33 -16.15 5.24
N LEU A 116 1.55 -16.72 5.26
CA LEU A 116 2.58 -16.33 4.29
C LEU A 116 2.12 -16.56 2.84
N GLY A 117 1.24 -17.53 2.62
CA GLY A 117 0.61 -17.79 1.34
C GLY A 117 -0.17 -16.60 0.77
N TYR A 118 -0.82 -15.83 1.60
CA TYR A 118 -1.45 -14.58 1.17
C TYR A 118 -0.41 -13.57 0.68
N LEU A 119 0.71 -13.45 1.40
CA LEU A 119 1.78 -12.50 1.06
C LEU A 119 2.50 -12.91 -0.23
N ASN A 120 2.72 -14.20 -0.46
CA ASN A 120 3.33 -14.72 -1.69
C ASN A 120 2.44 -14.54 -2.92
N ASN A 121 1.11 -14.65 -2.74
CA ASN A 121 0.14 -14.45 -3.82
C ASN A 121 -0.22 -12.98 -4.06
N THR A 122 0.20 -12.07 -3.17
CA THR A 122 -0.08 -10.64 -3.28
C THR A 122 1.20 -9.90 -3.64
N SER A 123 1.17 -9.10 -4.69
CA SER A 123 2.32 -8.29 -5.08
C SER A 123 2.80 -7.40 -3.91
N THR A 124 4.07 -7.53 -3.55
CA THR A 124 4.72 -6.67 -2.53
C THR A 124 4.54 -5.19 -2.85
N GLY A 125 4.56 -4.83 -4.15
CA GLY A 125 4.28 -3.48 -4.62
C GLY A 125 2.86 -3.01 -4.33
N ALA A 126 1.85 -3.90 -4.39
CA ALA A 126 0.47 -3.58 -4.06
C ALA A 126 0.28 -3.33 -2.56
N ILE A 127 0.92 -4.14 -1.71
CA ILE A 127 0.93 -3.94 -0.25
C ILE A 127 1.63 -2.62 0.09
N LYS A 128 2.83 -2.37 -0.45
CA LYS A 128 3.57 -1.11 -0.27
C LYS A 128 2.74 0.08 -0.71
N LYS A 129 2.12 0.05 -1.90
CA LYS A 129 1.24 1.11 -2.40
C LYS A 129 0.09 1.40 -1.43
N THR A 130 -0.46 0.35 -0.80
CA THR A 130 -1.54 0.50 0.19
C THR A 130 -1.03 1.13 1.48
N MET A 131 0.12 0.70 1.99
CA MET A 131 0.70 1.20 3.24
C MET A 131 1.25 2.64 3.12
N ASP A 132 1.77 3.01 1.96
CA ASP A 132 2.34 4.34 1.73
C ASP A 132 1.29 5.26 1.08
N GLN A 133 1.04 5.08 -0.22
CA GLN A 133 0.29 6.04 -1.02
C GLN A 133 -1.21 6.14 -0.65
N ASN A 134 -1.88 5.00 -0.40
CA ASN A 134 -3.31 5.06 -0.08
C ASN A 134 -3.56 5.63 1.32
N ILE A 135 -2.68 5.35 2.28
CA ILE A 135 -2.75 5.94 3.62
C ILE A 135 -2.45 7.44 3.56
N GLU A 136 -1.44 7.88 2.79
CA GLU A 136 -1.09 9.29 2.60
C GLU A 136 -2.24 10.10 1.95
N LYS A 137 -2.96 9.51 0.98
CA LYS A 137 -4.17 10.14 0.42
C LYS A 137 -5.26 10.35 1.47
N ILE A 138 -5.39 9.44 2.43
CA ILE A 138 -6.33 9.59 3.57
C ILE A 138 -5.90 10.77 4.45
N GLU A 139 -4.58 10.97 4.65
CA GLU A 139 -4.07 12.15 5.35
C GLU A 139 -4.53 13.44 4.69
N GLY A 140 -4.21 13.61 3.41
CA GLY A 140 -4.57 14.80 2.66
C GLY A 140 -6.06 15.12 2.74
N PHE A 141 -6.90 14.09 2.75
CA PHE A 141 -8.34 14.28 2.93
C PHE A 141 -8.72 14.74 4.34
N ILE A 142 -8.20 14.09 5.35
CA ILE A 142 -8.52 14.44 6.75
C ILE A 142 -7.94 15.81 7.12
N ALA A 143 -6.69 16.07 6.73
CA ALA A 143 -5.97 17.28 7.10
C ALA A 143 -6.47 18.52 6.37
N HIS A 144 -6.83 18.39 5.10
CA HIS A 144 -7.17 19.52 4.23
C HIS A 144 -8.61 19.52 3.77
N THR A 145 -9.08 18.40 3.18
CA THR A 145 -10.39 18.36 2.51
C THR A 145 -11.56 18.53 3.49
N ILE A 146 -11.49 17.94 4.69
CA ILE A 146 -12.57 18.07 5.68
C ILE A 146 -12.68 19.51 6.21
N PRO A 147 -11.61 20.18 6.70
CA PRO A 147 -11.67 21.57 7.13
C PRO A 147 -12.08 22.51 5.99
N ASP A 148 -11.54 22.32 4.79
CA ASP A 148 -11.88 23.11 3.61
C ASP A 148 -13.35 22.99 3.23
N LEU A 149 -13.92 21.78 3.28
CA LEU A 149 -15.34 21.55 3.01
C LEU A 149 -16.22 22.32 3.99
N VAL A 150 -15.90 22.25 5.29
CA VAL A 150 -16.67 22.96 6.32
C VAL A 150 -16.53 24.47 6.13
N ASN A 151 -15.31 24.96 5.84
CA ASN A 151 -15.06 26.39 5.57
C ASN A 151 -15.89 26.89 4.39
N VAL A 152 -15.83 26.16 3.27
CA VAL A 152 -16.56 26.52 2.04
C VAL A 152 -18.07 26.50 2.26
N MET A 153 -18.60 25.48 2.94
CA MET A 153 -20.02 25.38 3.25
C MET A 153 -20.47 26.53 4.15
N ALA A 154 -19.69 26.84 5.19
CA ALA A 154 -19.95 27.96 6.09
C ALA A 154 -19.90 29.29 5.33
N THR A 155 -18.90 29.50 4.47
CA THR A 155 -18.78 30.71 3.63
C THR A 155 -20.02 30.88 2.74
N VAL A 156 -20.43 29.84 2.01
CA VAL A 156 -21.61 29.89 1.12
C VAL A 156 -22.88 30.20 1.91
N VAL A 157 -23.09 29.54 3.04
CA VAL A 157 -24.29 29.76 3.88
C VAL A 157 -24.32 31.20 4.39
N VAL A 158 -23.20 31.72 4.94
CA VAL A 158 -23.17 33.08 5.48
C VAL A 158 -23.32 34.12 4.36
N MET A 159 -22.66 33.91 3.20
CA MET A 159 -22.85 34.78 2.04
C MET A 159 -24.30 34.83 1.58
N LEU A 160 -24.97 33.68 1.49
CA LEU A 160 -26.38 33.63 1.11
C LEU A 160 -27.28 34.35 2.12
N VAL A 161 -27.03 34.16 3.44
CA VAL A 161 -27.76 34.90 4.49
C VAL A 161 -27.59 36.41 4.33
N ILE A 162 -26.36 36.88 4.11
CA ILE A 162 -26.08 38.32 3.87
C ILE A 162 -26.81 38.78 2.62
N PHE A 163 -26.68 38.08 1.50
CA PHE A 163 -27.27 38.48 0.23
C PHE A 163 -28.80 38.55 0.28
N PHE A 164 -29.46 37.54 0.85
CA PHE A 164 -30.91 37.54 1.00
C PHE A 164 -31.43 38.61 1.96
N SER A 165 -30.62 38.97 2.96
CA SER A 165 -30.98 40.07 3.90
C SER A 165 -30.89 41.45 3.28
N LEU A 166 -30.08 41.63 2.22
CA LEU A 166 -29.87 42.90 1.55
C LEU A 166 -30.83 43.12 0.36
N ASP A 167 -30.85 42.19 -0.58
CA ASP A 167 -31.77 42.26 -1.74
C ASP A 167 -32.02 40.88 -2.34
N VAL A 168 -33.29 40.52 -2.49
CA VAL A 168 -33.73 39.21 -3.02
C VAL A 168 -33.46 39.07 -4.52
N TRP A 169 -33.68 40.12 -5.31
CA TRP A 169 -33.55 40.03 -6.77
C TRP A 169 -32.09 39.90 -7.21
N LEU A 170 -31.21 40.66 -6.65
CA LEU A 170 -29.77 40.57 -6.90
C LEU A 170 -29.23 39.20 -6.45
N THR A 171 -29.72 38.66 -5.32
CA THR A 171 -29.39 37.32 -4.86
C THR A 171 -29.82 36.24 -5.81
N VAL A 172 -31.08 36.33 -6.34
CA VAL A 172 -31.59 35.37 -7.32
C VAL A 172 -30.75 35.40 -8.60
N VAL A 173 -30.32 36.57 -9.07
CA VAL A 173 -29.42 36.67 -10.23
C VAL A 173 -28.08 35.97 -9.94
N CYS A 174 -27.45 36.20 -8.80
CA CYS A 174 -26.22 35.51 -8.42
C CYS A 174 -26.40 33.98 -8.38
N LEU A 175 -27.50 33.51 -7.75
CA LEU A 175 -27.79 32.08 -7.66
C LEU A 175 -28.09 31.49 -9.06
N ALA A 176 -28.79 32.20 -9.92
CA ALA A 176 -29.06 31.73 -11.28
C ALA A 176 -27.77 31.52 -12.08
N VAL A 177 -26.82 32.44 -11.96
CA VAL A 177 -25.50 32.31 -12.59
C VAL A 177 -24.74 31.10 -12.03
N VAL A 178 -24.73 30.92 -10.71
CA VAL A 178 -24.06 29.76 -10.07
C VAL A 178 -24.73 28.44 -10.52
N VAL A 179 -26.06 28.36 -10.49
CA VAL A 179 -26.78 27.13 -10.88
C VAL A 179 -26.57 26.84 -12.37
N LEU A 180 -26.63 27.85 -13.23
CA LEU A 180 -26.38 27.69 -14.66
C LEU A 180 -24.96 27.23 -14.94
N SER A 181 -23.97 27.82 -14.27
CA SER A 181 -22.57 27.45 -14.43
C SER A 181 -22.34 26.01 -13.99
N LEU A 182 -22.88 25.58 -12.85
CA LEU A 182 -22.82 24.20 -12.37
C LEU A 182 -23.53 23.23 -13.31
N PHE A 183 -24.70 23.62 -13.83
CA PHE A 183 -25.42 22.79 -14.79
C PHE A 183 -24.59 22.54 -16.06
N LEU A 184 -23.97 23.56 -16.62
CA LEU A 184 -23.10 23.42 -17.79
C LEU A 184 -21.86 22.58 -17.49
N GLN A 185 -21.27 22.74 -16.31
CA GLN A 185 -20.13 21.93 -15.87
C GLN A 185 -20.50 20.44 -15.77
N PHE A 186 -21.62 20.13 -15.11
CA PHE A 186 -21.98 18.74 -14.82
C PHE A 186 -22.79 18.07 -15.92
N SER A 187 -23.34 18.81 -16.89
CA SER A 187 -24.13 18.23 -17.98
C SER A 187 -23.39 17.14 -18.75
N ASN A 188 -22.08 17.30 -18.95
CA ASN A 188 -21.22 16.33 -19.63
C ASN A 188 -20.67 15.21 -18.71
N PHE A 189 -20.72 15.38 -17.37
CA PHE A 189 -20.25 14.39 -16.39
C PHE A 189 -21.36 13.46 -15.90
N MET A 190 -22.65 13.80 -16.14
CA MET A 190 -23.80 13.01 -15.68
C MET A 190 -24.25 12.04 -16.77
N GLY A 191 -24.17 10.72 -16.46
CA GLY A 191 -24.73 9.67 -17.33
C GLY A 191 -23.87 8.41 -17.38
N LYS A 192 -24.44 7.34 -17.95
CA LYS A 192 -23.74 6.05 -18.12
C LYS A 192 -22.54 6.20 -19.07
N ARG A 193 -22.69 6.93 -20.17
CA ARG A 193 -21.63 7.17 -21.18
C ARG A 193 -20.40 7.85 -20.60
N ALA A 194 -20.58 8.87 -19.74
CA ALA A 194 -19.47 9.56 -19.10
C ALA A 194 -18.69 8.63 -18.14
N ARG A 195 -19.40 7.79 -17.38
CA ARG A 195 -18.79 6.82 -16.47
C ARG A 195 -17.99 5.74 -17.22
N GLU A 196 -18.55 5.20 -18.30
CA GLU A 196 -17.88 4.23 -19.17
C GLU A 196 -16.62 4.84 -19.81
N PHE A 197 -16.74 6.07 -20.29
CA PHE A 197 -15.63 6.78 -20.90
C PHE A 197 -14.47 7.03 -19.91
N MET A 198 -14.78 7.48 -18.69
CA MET A 198 -13.77 7.66 -17.62
C MET A 198 -13.14 6.33 -17.19
N ALA A 199 -13.91 5.24 -17.18
CA ALA A 199 -13.36 3.91 -16.90
C ALA A 199 -12.31 3.49 -17.94
N ILE A 200 -12.60 3.70 -19.24
CA ILE A 200 -11.66 3.43 -20.35
C ILE A 200 -10.39 4.30 -20.23
N TYR A 201 -10.55 5.59 -19.88
CA TYR A 201 -9.42 6.50 -19.68
C TYR A 201 -8.48 6.02 -18.57
N TYR A 202 -9.04 5.63 -17.40
CA TYR A 202 -8.23 5.12 -16.30
C TYR A 202 -7.59 3.76 -16.62
N ASP A 203 -8.27 2.87 -17.34
CA ASP A 203 -7.72 1.59 -17.80
C ASP A 203 -6.52 1.81 -18.75
N ALA A 204 -6.64 2.75 -19.70
CA ALA A 204 -5.54 3.11 -20.59
C ALA A 204 -4.34 3.69 -19.82
N GLN A 205 -4.59 4.52 -18.79
CA GLN A 205 -3.54 5.06 -17.92
C GLN A 205 -2.82 3.95 -17.13
N GLU A 206 -3.57 2.98 -16.61
CA GLU A 206 -3.01 1.85 -15.85
C GLU A 206 -2.16 0.95 -16.75
N LYS A 207 -2.64 0.62 -17.96
CA LYS A 207 -1.90 -0.16 -18.95
C LYS A 207 -0.60 0.53 -19.38
N MET A 208 -0.66 1.83 -19.67
CA MET A 208 0.53 2.62 -19.99
C MET A 208 1.55 2.61 -18.84
N SER A 209 1.10 2.78 -17.60
CA SER A 209 1.98 2.77 -16.42
C SER A 209 2.61 1.39 -16.21
N ALA A 210 1.86 0.31 -16.36
CA ALA A 210 2.38 -1.06 -16.27
C ALA A 210 3.44 -1.34 -17.33
N SER A 211 3.18 -0.96 -18.59
CA SER A 211 4.13 -1.10 -19.70
C SER A 211 5.39 -0.25 -19.51
N ALA A 212 5.27 0.95 -18.90
CA ALA A 212 6.41 1.79 -18.57
C ALA A 212 7.33 1.12 -17.53
N VAL A 213 6.77 0.53 -16.48
CA VAL A 213 7.54 -0.23 -15.48
C VAL A 213 8.25 -1.41 -16.11
N GLN A 214 7.57 -2.16 -16.99
CA GLN A 214 8.16 -3.28 -17.73
C GLN A 214 9.32 -2.81 -18.62
N TYR A 215 9.16 -1.69 -19.34
CA TYR A 215 10.19 -1.10 -20.17
C TYR A 215 11.44 -0.71 -19.36
N VAL A 216 11.26 -0.04 -18.22
CA VAL A 216 12.37 0.36 -17.33
C VAL A 216 13.09 -0.86 -16.75
N ARG A 217 12.37 -1.89 -16.30
CA ARG A 217 12.97 -3.14 -15.80
C ARG A 217 13.72 -3.89 -16.90
N GLY A 218 13.23 -3.85 -18.14
CA GLY A 218 13.86 -4.45 -19.29
C GLY A 218 14.97 -3.59 -19.94
N MET A 219 15.32 -2.44 -19.36
CA MET A 219 16.28 -1.49 -19.97
C MET A 219 17.65 -2.10 -20.33
N PRO A 220 18.26 -3.00 -19.53
CA PRO A 220 19.49 -3.66 -19.92
C PRO A 220 19.34 -4.44 -21.24
N VAL A 221 18.24 -5.17 -21.42
CA VAL A 221 17.93 -5.92 -22.65
C VAL A 221 17.71 -4.96 -23.81
N VAL A 222 16.92 -3.89 -23.58
CA VAL A 222 16.63 -2.86 -24.59
C VAL A 222 17.93 -2.22 -25.11
N LYS A 223 18.88 -1.91 -24.21
CA LYS A 223 20.19 -1.32 -24.59
C LYS A 223 21.08 -2.29 -25.34
N ILE A 224 21.19 -3.55 -24.88
CA ILE A 224 22.04 -4.57 -25.53
C ILE A 224 21.58 -4.85 -26.97
N PHE A 225 20.25 -4.90 -27.17
CA PHE A 225 19.67 -5.17 -28.49
C PHE A 225 19.38 -3.91 -29.32
N GLY A 226 19.86 -2.73 -28.89
CA GLY A 226 19.73 -1.47 -29.64
C GLY A 226 18.30 -1.02 -29.88
N GLN A 227 17.35 -1.44 -29.02
CA GLN A 227 15.95 -1.11 -29.18
C GLN A 227 15.63 0.31 -28.68
N SER A 228 14.72 0.99 -29.37
CA SER A 228 14.18 2.29 -28.94
C SER A 228 12.78 2.15 -28.33
N VAL A 229 12.26 3.22 -27.71
CA VAL A 229 10.86 3.25 -27.22
C VAL A 229 9.86 2.90 -28.31
N ARG A 230 10.12 3.33 -29.56
CA ARG A 230 9.26 2.99 -30.70
C ARG A 230 9.36 1.53 -31.10
N SER A 231 10.53 0.91 -30.93
CA SER A 231 10.76 -0.51 -31.21
C SER A 231 10.08 -1.40 -30.14
N PHE A 232 9.93 -0.92 -28.91
CA PHE A 232 9.13 -1.58 -27.89
C PHE A 232 7.63 -1.33 -28.15
N ARG A 233 7.12 -2.06 -29.15
CA ARG A 233 5.79 -1.86 -29.75
C ARG A 233 4.66 -1.75 -28.72
N GLN A 234 4.66 -2.60 -27.71
CA GLN A 234 3.63 -2.62 -26.67
C GLN A 234 3.56 -1.28 -25.93
N PHE A 235 4.69 -0.79 -25.41
CA PHE A 235 4.73 0.48 -24.66
C PHE A 235 4.32 1.67 -25.54
N ASN A 236 4.79 1.71 -26.79
CA ASN A 236 4.38 2.75 -27.73
C ASN A 236 2.88 2.69 -28.02
N THR A 237 2.30 1.49 -28.18
CA THR A 237 0.85 1.31 -28.40
C THR A 237 0.04 1.82 -27.21
N GLU A 238 0.45 1.50 -25.98
CA GLU A 238 -0.24 1.97 -24.76
C GLU A 238 -0.11 3.49 -24.58
N ILE A 239 1.04 4.09 -24.91
CA ILE A 239 1.20 5.57 -24.92
C ILE A 239 0.24 6.21 -25.91
N GLN A 240 0.14 5.68 -27.14
CA GLN A 240 -0.75 6.25 -28.17
C GLN A 240 -2.23 6.05 -27.78
N ALA A 241 -2.59 4.92 -27.21
CA ALA A 241 -3.95 4.68 -26.68
C ALA A 241 -4.28 5.69 -25.59
N TYR A 242 -3.42 5.83 -24.57
CA TYR A 242 -3.61 6.81 -23.50
C TYR A 242 -3.72 8.24 -24.03
N LYS A 243 -2.82 8.66 -24.95
CA LYS A 243 -2.86 9.97 -25.61
C LYS A 243 -4.22 10.20 -26.29
N THR A 244 -4.69 9.22 -27.06
CA THR A 244 -5.98 9.33 -27.78
C THR A 244 -7.14 9.52 -26.82
N PHE A 245 -7.19 8.73 -25.75
CA PHE A 245 -8.24 8.85 -24.73
C PHE A 245 -8.12 10.14 -23.92
N ALA A 246 -6.89 10.58 -23.59
CA ALA A 246 -6.66 11.84 -22.89
C ALA A 246 -7.14 13.06 -23.71
N LEU A 247 -6.79 13.11 -24.99
CA LEU A 247 -7.27 14.18 -25.90
C LEU A 247 -8.79 14.17 -26.02
N LYS A 248 -9.40 13.00 -26.21
CA LYS A 248 -10.85 12.86 -26.28
C LYS A 248 -11.53 13.24 -24.97
N CYS A 249 -10.89 12.99 -23.82
CA CYS A 249 -11.34 13.45 -22.52
C CYS A 249 -11.36 14.98 -22.44
N CYS A 250 -10.26 15.62 -22.83
CA CYS A 250 -10.19 17.09 -22.90
C CYS A 250 -11.29 17.66 -23.80
N ASP A 251 -11.41 17.15 -25.03
CA ASP A 251 -12.45 17.62 -25.98
C ASP A 251 -13.88 17.49 -25.45
N THR A 252 -14.14 16.40 -24.72
CA THR A 252 -15.47 16.15 -24.16
C THR A 252 -15.83 17.11 -23.03
N TYR A 253 -14.85 17.46 -22.19
CA TYR A 253 -15.12 18.22 -20.96
C TYR A 253 -14.72 19.70 -21.03
N GLN A 254 -13.85 20.11 -21.97
CA GLN A 254 -13.33 21.48 -22.04
C GLN A 254 -14.44 22.53 -22.20
N ASN A 255 -15.43 22.32 -23.04
CA ASN A 255 -16.49 23.31 -23.28
C ASN A 255 -17.33 23.59 -22.04
N GLY A 256 -17.70 22.53 -21.28
CA GLY A 256 -18.41 22.69 -20.01
C GLY A 256 -17.55 23.40 -18.96
N MET A 257 -16.26 23.05 -18.87
CA MET A 257 -15.31 23.68 -17.95
C MET A 257 -15.07 25.15 -18.29
N ILE A 258 -14.92 25.50 -19.58
CA ILE A 258 -14.76 26.87 -20.05
C ILE A 258 -16.03 27.68 -19.74
N ALA A 259 -17.20 27.16 -20.09
CA ALA A 259 -18.49 27.84 -19.84
C ALA A 259 -18.71 28.08 -18.35
N PHE A 260 -18.45 27.06 -17.50
CA PHE A 260 -18.49 27.16 -16.04
C PHE A 260 -17.56 28.28 -15.54
N THR A 261 -16.30 28.24 -15.96
CA THR A 261 -15.28 29.21 -15.53
C THR A 261 -15.63 30.64 -15.96
N VAL A 262 -16.03 30.81 -17.22
CA VAL A 262 -16.37 32.13 -17.77
C VAL A 262 -17.61 32.70 -17.07
N LEU A 263 -18.69 31.93 -16.98
CA LEU A 263 -19.94 32.40 -16.35
C LEU A 263 -19.71 32.76 -14.86
N LEU A 264 -19.03 31.89 -14.13
CA LEU A 264 -18.82 32.09 -12.69
C LEU A 264 -17.97 33.34 -12.40
N ASN A 265 -16.93 33.61 -13.21
CA ASN A 265 -16.09 34.81 -13.07
C ASN A 265 -16.70 36.07 -13.71
N SER A 266 -17.70 35.90 -14.58
CA SER A 266 -18.42 37.02 -15.20
C SER A 266 -19.66 37.44 -14.43
N MET A 267 -19.79 37.10 -13.15
CA MET A 267 -20.98 37.35 -12.32
C MET A 267 -21.38 38.82 -12.32
N VAL A 268 -20.42 39.75 -12.31
CA VAL A 268 -20.65 41.21 -12.38
C VAL A 268 -21.44 41.58 -13.62
N THR A 269 -21.22 40.94 -14.76
CA THR A 269 -21.94 41.23 -16.03
C THR A 269 -23.46 41.02 -15.91
N PHE A 270 -23.89 40.15 -14.99
CA PHE A 270 -25.33 39.90 -14.74
C PHE A 270 -25.87 40.79 -13.61
N ILE A 271 -25.03 41.12 -12.60
CA ILE A 271 -25.39 42.01 -11.49
C ILE A 271 -25.63 43.45 -11.99
N LEU A 272 -24.78 43.92 -12.93
CA LEU A 272 -24.86 45.30 -13.43
C LEU A 272 -26.23 45.64 -14.06
N PRO A 273 -26.77 44.90 -15.05
CA PRO A 273 -28.06 45.25 -15.66
C PRO A 273 -29.21 45.18 -14.65
N MET A 274 -29.21 44.16 -13.78
CA MET A 274 -30.26 43.96 -12.78
C MET A 274 -30.29 45.15 -11.81
N GLY A 275 -29.13 45.60 -11.32
CA GLY A 275 -29.06 46.76 -10.44
C GLY A 275 -29.50 48.04 -11.11
N ILE A 276 -29.17 48.22 -12.39
CA ILE A 276 -29.65 49.38 -13.17
C ILE A 276 -31.18 49.37 -13.27
N LEU A 277 -31.81 48.22 -13.59
CA LEU A 277 -33.26 48.06 -13.65
C LEU A 277 -33.92 48.38 -12.30
N LEU A 278 -33.35 47.88 -11.19
CA LEU A 278 -33.86 48.14 -9.85
C LEU A 278 -33.77 49.64 -9.49
N LEU A 279 -32.63 50.29 -9.82
CA LEU A 279 -32.44 51.73 -9.59
C LEU A 279 -33.37 52.59 -10.46
N GLN A 280 -33.68 52.19 -11.69
CA GLN A 280 -34.66 52.85 -12.52
C GLN A 280 -36.09 52.76 -11.94
N ALA A 281 -36.41 51.64 -11.28
CA ALA A 281 -37.69 51.49 -10.60
C ALA A 281 -37.77 52.26 -9.28
N SER A 282 -36.64 52.62 -8.69
CA SER A 282 -36.52 53.37 -7.41
C SER A 282 -35.41 54.42 -7.48
N PRO A 283 -35.54 55.49 -8.28
CA PRO A 283 -34.40 56.40 -8.62
C PRO A 283 -33.79 57.15 -7.44
N GLN A 284 -34.49 57.30 -6.32
CA GLN A 284 -34.04 58.04 -5.17
C GLN A 284 -33.56 57.14 -4.02
N SER A 285 -33.52 55.85 -4.21
CA SER A 285 -33.11 54.88 -3.20
C SER A 285 -31.58 54.79 -3.09
N LEU A 286 -30.99 55.61 -2.24
CA LEU A 286 -29.58 55.57 -1.96
C LEU A 286 -29.15 54.23 -1.36
N SER A 287 -30.00 53.65 -0.52
CA SER A 287 -29.76 52.32 0.07
C SER A 287 -29.61 51.22 -0.98
N LEU A 288 -30.40 51.26 -2.03
CA LEU A 288 -30.31 50.30 -3.13
C LEU A 288 -29.00 50.47 -3.94
N ALA A 289 -28.53 51.69 -4.13
CA ALA A 289 -27.24 51.93 -4.78
C ALA A 289 -26.08 51.37 -3.99
N VAL A 290 -26.09 51.51 -2.66
CA VAL A 290 -25.08 50.89 -1.74
C VAL A 290 -25.10 49.36 -1.85
N VAL A 291 -26.30 48.78 -1.78
CA VAL A 291 -26.48 47.31 -1.91
C VAL A 291 -25.97 46.82 -3.24
N TRP A 292 -26.32 47.50 -4.35
CA TRP A 292 -25.85 47.12 -5.68
C TRP A 292 -24.31 47.17 -5.80
N LEU A 293 -23.65 48.22 -5.30
CA LEU A 293 -22.18 48.30 -5.25
C LEU A 293 -21.58 47.19 -4.42
N PHE A 294 -22.20 46.86 -3.30
CA PHE A 294 -21.78 45.75 -2.46
C PHE A 294 -21.84 44.39 -3.20
N PHE A 295 -22.93 44.15 -3.96
CA PHE A 295 -23.04 42.92 -4.78
C PHE A 295 -21.99 42.88 -5.90
N ILE A 296 -21.60 44.00 -6.49
CA ILE A 296 -20.52 44.08 -7.49
C ILE A 296 -19.19 43.66 -6.86
N ILE A 297 -18.93 44.03 -5.62
CA ILE A 297 -17.68 43.71 -4.91
C ILE A 297 -17.68 42.27 -4.39
N MET A 298 -18.75 41.86 -3.71
CA MET A 298 -18.82 40.58 -3.02
C MET A 298 -19.30 39.44 -3.92
N GLY A 299 -20.12 39.70 -4.94
CA GLY A 299 -20.69 38.68 -5.83
C GLY A 299 -19.63 37.78 -6.46
N PRO A 300 -18.56 38.30 -7.08
CA PRO A 300 -17.47 37.50 -7.61
C PRO A 300 -16.78 36.60 -6.57
N GLY A 301 -16.83 37.00 -5.28
CA GLY A 301 -16.30 36.21 -4.18
C GLY A 301 -16.97 34.83 -4.02
N MET A 302 -18.18 34.62 -4.57
CA MET A 302 -18.84 33.30 -4.62
C MET A 302 -18.12 32.30 -5.54
N ALA A 303 -17.29 32.75 -6.47
CA ALA A 303 -16.61 31.88 -7.41
C ALA A 303 -15.65 30.89 -6.70
N SER A 304 -14.83 31.38 -5.77
CA SER A 304 -13.84 30.54 -5.07
C SER A 304 -14.47 29.37 -4.30
N PRO A 305 -15.48 29.58 -3.42
CA PRO A 305 -16.18 28.47 -2.77
C PRO A 305 -16.80 27.48 -3.73
N VAL A 306 -17.43 27.93 -4.81
CA VAL A 306 -18.07 27.07 -5.81
C VAL A 306 -17.04 26.22 -6.56
N TYR A 307 -15.88 26.79 -6.92
CA TYR A 307 -14.76 26.05 -7.48
C TYR A 307 -14.30 24.93 -6.55
N LYS A 308 -14.06 25.23 -5.28
CA LYS A 308 -13.63 24.23 -4.30
C LYS A 308 -14.64 23.06 -4.19
N LEU A 309 -15.94 23.35 -4.20
CA LEU A 309 -16.99 22.33 -4.14
C LEU A 309 -16.98 21.40 -5.35
N THR A 310 -16.71 21.91 -6.55
CA THR A 310 -16.69 21.08 -7.77
C THR A 310 -15.57 20.04 -7.78
N PHE A 311 -14.41 20.35 -7.21
CA PHE A 311 -13.27 19.44 -7.16
C PHE A 311 -13.33 18.39 -6.04
N LEU A 312 -14.21 18.55 -5.05
CA LEU A 312 -14.39 17.59 -3.96
C LEU A 312 -14.83 16.19 -4.41
N GLY A 313 -15.61 16.10 -5.50
CA GLY A 313 -16.11 14.82 -6.02
C GLY A 313 -15.00 13.85 -6.47
N GLY A 314 -13.94 14.36 -7.08
CA GLY A 314 -12.78 13.58 -7.51
C GLY A 314 -12.01 12.98 -6.33
N ASN A 315 -11.69 13.80 -5.33
CA ASN A 315 -10.96 13.40 -4.14
C ASN A 315 -11.69 12.30 -3.35
N THR A 316 -13.02 12.38 -3.26
CA THR A 316 -13.85 11.39 -2.54
C THR A 316 -13.76 9.99 -3.16
N ARG A 317 -13.67 9.88 -4.50
CA ARG A 317 -13.54 8.60 -5.19
C ARG A 317 -12.20 7.92 -4.89
N ASP A 318 -11.10 8.67 -4.97
CA ASP A 318 -9.75 8.18 -4.71
C ASP A 318 -9.60 7.63 -3.29
N ILE A 319 -10.23 8.32 -2.33
CA ILE A 319 -10.23 7.91 -0.93
C ILE A 319 -11.04 6.66 -0.70
N ASN A 320 -12.22 6.56 -1.32
CA ASN A 320 -13.04 5.37 -1.24
C ASN A 320 -12.28 4.14 -1.76
N GLU A 321 -11.53 4.28 -2.85
CA GLU A 321 -10.68 3.20 -3.36
C GLU A 321 -9.54 2.87 -2.40
N GLY A 322 -8.87 3.88 -1.81
CA GLY A 322 -7.83 3.69 -0.80
C GLY A 322 -8.34 2.94 0.43
N VAL A 323 -9.49 3.35 0.98
CA VAL A 323 -10.13 2.70 2.12
C VAL A 323 -10.53 1.25 1.77
N ASN A 324 -11.09 1.02 0.59
CA ASN A 324 -11.46 -0.34 0.15
C ASN A 324 -10.24 -1.27 0.06
N ARG A 325 -9.09 -0.77 -0.41
CA ARG A 325 -7.84 -1.56 -0.47
C ARG A 325 -7.31 -1.90 0.92
N ILE A 326 -7.38 -0.97 1.86
CA ILE A 326 -7.01 -1.20 3.26
C ILE A 326 -7.94 -2.24 3.88
N ASP A 327 -9.26 -2.08 3.70
CA ASP A 327 -10.25 -3.02 4.24
C ASP A 327 -10.07 -4.43 3.64
N ARG A 328 -9.72 -4.57 2.36
CA ARG A 328 -9.40 -5.88 1.75
C ARG A 328 -8.27 -6.61 2.47
N ILE A 329 -7.24 -5.90 2.93
CA ILE A 329 -6.16 -6.50 3.72
C ILE A 329 -6.67 -6.85 5.12
N LEU A 330 -7.32 -5.91 5.81
CA LEU A 330 -7.82 -6.09 7.18
C LEU A 330 -8.95 -7.13 7.31
N GLU A 331 -9.63 -7.45 6.22
CA GLU A 331 -10.69 -8.48 6.16
C GLU A 331 -10.16 -9.90 5.99
N LYS A 332 -8.92 -10.05 5.56
CA LYS A 332 -8.30 -11.37 5.49
C LYS A 332 -8.16 -11.94 6.89
N LYS A 333 -8.56 -13.20 7.03
CA LYS A 333 -8.49 -13.87 8.33
C LYS A 333 -7.04 -14.19 8.68
N PRO A 334 -6.56 -13.85 9.87
CA PRO A 334 -5.30 -14.37 10.41
C PRO A 334 -5.31 -15.90 10.45
N VAL A 335 -4.12 -16.48 10.58
CA VAL A 335 -4.02 -17.93 10.86
C VAL A 335 -4.77 -18.22 12.16
N PRO A 336 -5.68 -19.21 12.18
CA PRO A 336 -6.44 -19.54 13.39
C PRO A 336 -5.49 -19.99 14.52
N GLU A 337 -5.62 -19.41 15.68
CA GLU A 337 -4.91 -19.85 16.89
C GLU A 337 -5.71 -20.93 17.61
N PRO A 338 -5.06 -21.99 18.14
CA PRO A 338 -5.77 -23.04 18.87
C PRO A 338 -6.26 -22.53 20.24
N GLY A 339 -7.49 -22.90 20.61
CA GLY A 339 -8.05 -22.55 21.93
C GLY A 339 -7.31 -23.20 23.10
N HIS A 340 -6.71 -24.37 22.90
CA HIS A 340 -5.90 -25.12 23.87
C HIS A 340 -4.60 -25.56 23.19
N PRO A 341 -3.55 -24.71 23.20
CA PRO A 341 -2.29 -25.03 22.55
C PRO A 341 -1.61 -26.25 23.17
N GLN A 342 -1.16 -27.19 22.34
CA GLN A 342 -0.39 -28.35 22.75
C GLN A 342 1.10 -28.14 22.45
N VAL A 343 1.97 -28.81 23.23
CA VAL A 343 3.43 -28.74 23.05
C VAL A 343 3.92 -30.16 22.74
N PRO A 344 4.56 -30.40 21.59
CA PRO A 344 5.09 -31.72 21.26
C PRO A 344 6.28 -32.11 22.14
N ALA A 345 6.33 -33.38 22.52
CA ALA A 345 7.44 -33.96 23.27
C ALA A 345 8.56 -34.49 22.36
N ALA A 346 8.28 -34.65 21.07
CA ALA A 346 9.22 -35.14 20.07
C ALA A 346 9.19 -34.22 18.83
N TYR A 347 10.19 -34.32 17.98
CA TYR A 347 10.37 -33.44 16.82
C TYR A 347 10.43 -34.20 15.50
N ASP A 348 9.79 -35.38 15.43
CA ASP A 348 9.53 -36.04 14.16
C ASP A 348 8.39 -35.31 13.43
N VAL A 349 8.50 -35.23 12.10
CA VAL A 349 7.50 -34.57 11.25
C VAL A 349 6.80 -35.63 10.43
N GLU A 350 5.48 -35.68 10.49
CA GLU A 350 4.65 -36.67 9.80
C GLU A 350 3.55 -36.02 8.97
N PHE A 351 3.47 -36.35 7.70
CA PHE A 351 2.39 -36.01 6.80
C PHE A 351 1.43 -37.19 6.71
N ARG A 352 0.13 -36.97 6.92
CA ARG A 352 -0.91 -37.98 6.86
C ARG A 352 -1.99 -37.58 5.87
N HIS A 353 -2.02 -38.25 4.73
CA HIS A 353 -3.01 -38.04 3.66
C HIS A 353 -3.20 -36.60 3.26
N VAL A 354 -2.11 -35.86 3.13
CA VAL A 354 -2.12 -34.41 2.88
C VAL A 354 -2.37 -34.11 1.40
N SER A 355 -3.48 -33.39 1.12
CA SER A 355 -3.74 -32.78 -0.18
C SER A 355 -3.79 -31.26 -0.03
N PHE A 356 -3.20 -30.55 -1.01
CA PHE A 356 -3.08 -29.09 -0.94
C PHE A 356 -3.24 -28.43 -2.31
N PHE A 357 -3.97 -27.30 -2.34
CA PHE A 357 -4.27 -26.51 -3.52
C PHE A 357 -3.80 -25.06 -3.34
N TYR A 358 -3.13 -24.51 -4.34
CA TYR A 358 -2.90 -23.08 -4.41
C TYR A 358 -4.12 -22.38 -5.04
N GLU A 359 -4.66 -21.38 -4.36
CA GLU A 359 -5.72 -20.52 -4.90
C GLU A 359 -5.12 -19.28 -5.56
N ASN A 360 -5.37 -19.11 -6.85
CA ASN A 360 -5.10 -17.83 -7.51
C ASN A 360 -6.33 -16.93 -7.37
N THR A 361 -6.28 -15.99 -6.41
CA THR A 361 -7.39 -15.11 -6.05
C THR A 361 -7.78 -14.14 -7.19
N GLU A 362 -6.86 -13.83 -8.12
CA GLU A 362 -7.12 -12.93 -9.25
C GLU A 362 -7.82 -13.64 -10.42
N GLN A 363 -7.52 -14.92 -10.64
CA GLN A 363 -8.07 -15.70 -11.74
C GLN A 363 -9.16 -16.69 -11.31
N GLY A 364 -9.39 -16.86 -10.01
CA GLY A 364 -10.35 -17.81 -9.46
C GLY A 364 -10.01 -19.28 -9.77
N THR A 365 -8.74 -19.56 -10.13
CA THR A 365 -8.27 -20.90 -10.47
C THR A 365 -7.64 -21.58 -9.25
N ARG A 366 -7.90 -22.87 -9.08
CA ARG A 366 -7.25 -23.73 -8.08
C ARG A 366 -6.29 -24.67 -8.78
N THR A 367 -5.05 -24.73 -8.32
CA THR A 367 -4.03 -25.65 -8.84
C THR A 367 -3.66 -26.62 -7.74
N GLU A 368 -3.86 -27.91 -7.99
CA GLU A 368 -3.46 -28.98 -7.08
C GLU A 368 -1.94 -29.07 -7.05
N ALA A 369 -1.35 -28.96 -5.87
CA ALA A 369 0.09 -29.03 -5.66
C ALA A 369 0.52 -30.31 -4.95
N LEU A 370 -0.32 -30.84 -4.07
CA LEU A 370 -0.11 -32.12 -3.38
C LEU A 370 -1.40 -32.92 -3.41
N CYS A 371 -1.25 -34.23 -3.62
CA CYS A 371 -2.33 -35.20 -3.71
C CYS A 371 -1.99 -36.44 -2.87
N ASP A 372 -2.68 -36.62 -1.74
CA ASP A 372 -2.56 -37.76 -0.83
C ASP A 372 -1.11 -38.07 -0.40
N VAL A 373 -0.38 -37.07 0.05
CA VAL A 373 1.01 -37.20 0.47
C VAL A 373 1.08 -37.71 1.90
N SER A 374 1.75 -38.87 2.09
CA SER A 374 1.96 -39.47 3.41
C SER A 374 3.41 -39.94 3.56
N PHE A 375 4.14 -39.39 4.53
CA PHE A 375 5.48 -39.83 4.90
C PHE A 375 5.82 -39.35 6.32
N LYS A 376 6.85 -39.97 6.91
CA LYS A 376 7.36 -39.59 8.21
C LYS A 376 8.85 -39.28 8.10
N ALA A 377 9.26 -38.09 8.59
CA ALA A 377 10.65 -37.66 8.79
C ALA A 377 11.02 -37.93 10.26
N PRO A 378 11.82 -38.97 10.56
CA PRO A 378 12.13 -39.34 11.94
C PRO A 378 12.98 -38.28 12.64
N GLN A 379 12.80 -38.14 13.95
CA GLN A 379 13.59 -37.24 14.77
C GLN A 379 15.09 -37.54 14.68
N GLY A 380 15.89 -36.47 14.55
CA GLY A 380 17.36 -36.57 14.49
C GLY A 380 17.89 -37.20 13.21
N LYS A 381 17.07 -37.33 12.16
CA LYS A 381 17.43 -37.93 10.87
C LYS A 381 17.25 -36.95 9.72
N ILE A 382 17.95 -37.23 8.62
CA ILE A 382 17.87 -36.44 7.38
C ILE A 382 16.90 -37.14 6.44
N THR A 383 15.82 -36.46 6.06
CA THR A 383 14.87 -36.85 5.02
C THR A 383 15.05 -35.93 3.82
N ALA A 384 15.39 -36.48 2.67
CA ALA A 384 15.57 -35.74 1.43
C ALA A 384 14.31 -35.82 0.55
N LEU A 385 13.83 -34.67 0.06
CA LEU A 385 12.76 -34.56 -0.93
C LEU A 385 13.39 -34.36 -2.30
N VAL A 386 13.11 -35.26 -3.24
CA VAL A 386 13.63 -35.20 -4.62
C VAL A 386 12.53 -35.41 -5.64
N GLY A 387 12.77 -34.99 -6.88
CA GLY A 387 11.83 -35.12 -7.98
C GLY A 387 11.95 -33.99 -9.00
N PRO A 388 11.26 -34.09 -10.14
CA PRO A 388 11.27 -33.07 -11.17
C PRO A 388 10.82 -31.70 -10.65
N SER A 389 11.14 -30.63 -11.39
CA SER A 389 10.61 -29.30 -11.08
C SER A 389 9.07 -29.32 -11.11
N GLY A 390 8.41 -28.65 -10.18
CA GLY A 390 6.95 -28.63 -10.07
C GLY A 390 6.34 -29.88 -9.41
N SER A 391 7.12 -30.82 -8.87
CA SER A 391 6.60 -32.03 -8.22
C SER A 391 6.00 -31.85 -6.82
N GLY A 392 6.00 -30.63 -6.26
CA GLY A 392 5.42 -30.32 -4.94
C GLY A 392 6.41 -30.26 -3.76
N LYS A 393 7.73 -30.41 -3.98
CA LYS A 393 8.76 -30.43 -2.91
C LYS A 393 8.75 -29.17 -2.04
N SER A 394 8.82 -27.99 -2.66
CA SER A 394 8.80 -26.72 -1.93
C SER A 394 7.45 -26.47 -1.24
N THR A 395 6.36 -27.03 -1.78
CA THR A 395 5.05 -27.00 -1.12
C THR A 395 5.09 -27.80 0.18
N VAL A 396 5.64 -29.02 0.18
CA VAL A 396 5.81 -29.83 1.40
C VAL A 396 6.63 -29.08 2.43
N ALA A 397 7.78 -28.50 2.04
CA ALA A 397 8.63 -27.72 2.94
C ALA A 397 7.91 -26.52 3.56
N ASN A 398 7.15 -25.76 2.75
CA ASN A 398 6.43 -24.58 3.18
C ASN A 398 5.22 -24.89 4.08
N LEU A 399 4.66 -26.08 4.03
CA LEU A 399 3.56 -26.50 4.88
C LEU A 399 4.02 -26.86 6.31
N ILE A 400 5.28 -27.26 6.53
CA ILE A 400 5.81 -27.61 7.85
C ILE A 400 5.74 -26.42 8.84
N PRO A 401 6.20 -25.21 8.50
CA PRO A 401 6.04 -24.03 9.35
C PRO A 401 4.62 -23.43 9.30
N ARG A 402 3.65 -24.13 8.73
CA ARG A 402 2.25 -23.69 8.62
C ARG A 402 2.10 -22.36 7.88
N PHE A 403 2.86 -22.15 6.79
CA PHE A 403 2.68 -20.96 5.94
C PHE A 403 1.31 -20.98 5.24
N TRP A 404 0.71 -22.15 5.11
CA TRP A 404 -0.67 -22.40 4.70
C TRP A 404 -1.27 -23.49 5.58
N ASP A 405 -2.57 -23.43 5.81
CA ASP A 405 -3.32 -24.54 6.39
C ASP A 405 -3.70 -25.56 5.29
N VAL A 406 -3.60 -26.84 5.60
CA VAL A 406 -4.03 -27.92 4.70
C VAL A 406 -5.54 -28.10 4.78
N GLU A 407 -6.19 -28.38 3.63
CA GLU A 407 -7.62 -28.62 3.56
C GLU A 407 -7.98 -30.08 3.86
N GLN A 408 -7.11 -30.99 3.45
CA GLN A 408 -7.29 -32.41 3.66
C GLN A 408 -6.03 -33.02 4.27
N GLY A 409 -6.22 -33.95 5.19
CA GLY A 409 -5.14 -34.56 5.94
C GLY A 409 -4.67 -33.73 7.12
N GLU A 410 -3.55 -34.13 7.70
CA GLU A 410 -2.92 -33.47 8.82
C GLU A 410 -1.39 -33.54 8.74
N ILE A 411 -0.74 -32.53 9.30
CA ILE A 411 0.73 -32.49 9.44
C ILE A 411 1.00 -32.48 10.94
N CYS A 412 1.76 -33.46 11.41
CA CYS A 412 2.03 -33.63 12.84
C CYS A 412 3.50 -33.40 13.15
N ILE A 413 3.79 -32.78 14.31
CA ILE A 413 5.10 -32.74 14.94
C ILE A 413 5.00 -33.45 16.27
N GLY A 414 5.79 -34.53 16.48
CA GLY A 414 5.72 -35.35 17.69
C GLY A 414 4.32 -35.93 17.93
N GLY A 415 3.59 -36.25 16.87
CA GLY A 415 2.22 -36.77 16.93
C GLY A 415 1.11 -35.75 17.12
N ILE A 416 1.44 -34.46 17.28
CA ILE A 416 0.48 -33.35 17.46
C ILE A 416 0.31 -32.62 16.13
N ASP A 417 -0.94 -32.42 15.69
CA ASP A 417 -1.26 -31.62 14.50
C ASP A 417 -0.74 -30.17 14.68
N ILE A 418 -0.02 -29.64 13.70
CA ILE A 418 0.53 -28.28 13.72
C ILE A 418 -0.55 -27.20 13.93
N ARG A 419 -1.81 -27.48 13.61
CA ARG A 419 -2.96 -26.59 13.86
C ARG A 419 -3.30 -26.48 15.34
N GLN A 420 -2.87 -27.44 16.18
CA GLN A 420 -3.06 -27.45 17.64
C GLN A 420 -1.84 -26.88 18.39
N ILE A 421 -0.78 -26.52 17.69
CA ILE A 421 0.42 -25.89 18.26
C ILE A 421 0.26 -24.37 18.15
N ASP A 422 0.63 -23.64 19.21
CA ASP A 422 0.73 -22.19 19.17
C ASP A 422 1.72 -21.72 18.08
N MET A 423 1.34 -20.69 17.30
CA MET A 423 2.12 -20.29 16.12
C MET A 423 3.54 -19.80 16.49
N ALA A 424 3.69 -19.07 17.60
CA ALA A 424 5.02 -18.62 18.04
C ALA A 424 5.90 -19.81 18.42
N LYS A 425 5.34 -20.79 19.16
CA LYS A 425 6.05 -22.02 19.50
C LYS A 425 6.38 -22.88 18.29
N LEU A 426 5.48 -22.97 17.31
CA LEU A 426 5.76 -23.67 16.04
C LEU A 426 6.93 -23.00 15.31
N MET A 427 6.92 -21.64 15.25
CA MET A 427 8.04 -20.90 14.65
C MET A 427 9.35 -21.13 15.41
N ASP A 428 9.34 -21.20 16.74
CA ASP A 428 10.54 -21.50 17.54
C ASP A 428 11.12 -22.89 17.24
N MET A 429 10.27 -23.87 16.95
CA MET A 429 10.68 -25.26 16.67
C MET A 429 11.21 -25.49 15.26
N VAL A 430 10.95 -24.60 14.30
CA VAL A 430 11.33 -24.77 12.90
C VAL A 430 12.30 -23.69 12.45
N SER A 431 13.49 -24.05 12.00
CA SER A 431 14.38 -23.19 11.22
C SER A 431 14.21 -23.46 9.74
N PHE A 432 14.17 -22.41 8.93
CA PHE A 432 14.04 -22.50 7.48
C PHE A 432 15.19 -21.75 6.80
N VAL A 433 15.88 -22.42 5.87
CA VAL A 433 16.83 -21.78 4.94
C VAL A 433 16.21 -21.80 3.56
N PHE A 434 15.80 -20.61 3.09
CA PHE A 434 15.13 -20.43 1.81
C PHE A 434 16.11 -20.52 0.64
N GLN A 435 15.60 -20.88 -0.54
CA GLN A 435 16.34 -20.86 -1.81
C GLN A 435 16.79 -19.43 -2.15
N ASP A 436 15.85 -18.48 -2.09
CA ASP A 436 16.16 -17.06 -2.29
C ASP A 436 16.63 -16.44 -0.99
N THR A 437 17.86 -15.93 -0.99
CA THR A 437 18.45 -15.26 0.17
C THR A 437 17.90 -13.85 0.32
N PHE A 438 17.34 -13.56 1.49
CA PHE A 438 16.90 -12.22 1.83
C PHE A 438 17.69 -11.64 2.99
N LEU A 439 18.28 -10.45 2.78
CA LEU A 439 18.99 -9.69 3.80
C LEU A 439 18.32 -8.33 3.97
N PHE A 440 18.15 -7.93 5.24
CA PHE A 440 17.61 -6.62 5.57
C PHE A 440 18.64 -5.52 5.29
N TYR A 441 18.20 -4.34 4.90
CA TYR A 441 19.05 -3.14 4.76
C TYR A 441 19.51 -2.62 6.12
N ASP A 442 20.34 -3.43 6.77
CA ASP A 442 20.87 -3.18 8.10
C ASP A 442 22.30 -3.73 8.24
N THR A 443 22.89 -3.71 9.43
CA THR A 443 24.21 -4.26 9.68
C THR A 443 24.24 -5.78 9.49
N LEU A 444 25.43 -6.34 9.26
CA LEU A 444 25.62 -7.80 9.23
C LEU A 444 25.30 -8.43 10.57
N TYR A 445 25.62 -7.73 11.67
CA TYR A 445 25.26 -8.14 13.02
C TYR A 445 23.75 -8.34 13.16
N GLU A 446 22.96 -7.30 12.85
CA GLU A 446 21.50 -7.35 12.95
C GLU A 446 20.90 -8.41 12.02
N ASN A 447 21.46 -8.56 10.82
CA ASN A 447 21.05 -9.60 9.90
C ASN A 447 21.24 -11.02 10.45
N ILE A 448 22.27 -11.30 11.24
CA ILE A 448 22.43 -12.59 11.90
C ILE A 448 21.55 -12.68 13.16
N ALA A 449 21.49 -11.61 13.95
CA ALA A 449 20.72 -11.53 15.20
C ALA A 449 19.21 -11.76 15.02
N VAL A 450 18.65 -11.56 13.81
CA VAL A 450 17.27 -11.95 13.48
C VAL A 450 16.97 -13.41 13.89
N GLY A 451 17.95 -14.31 13.88
CA GLY A 451 17.78 -15.71 14.33
C GLY A 451 17.42 -15.85 15.82
N SER A 452 17.91 -14.94 16.65
CA SER A 452 17.61 -14.83 18.09
C SER A 452 17.88 -13.40 18.55
N PRO A 453 16.86 -12.52 18.61
CA PRO A 453 17.03 -11.08 18.90
C PRO A 453 17.72 -10.80 20.25
N ASP A 454 17.57 -11.68 21.22
CA ASP A 454 18.17 -11.55 22.57
C ASP A 454 19.57 -12.19 22.68
N ALA A 455 20.17 -12.61 21.56
CA ALA A 455 21.48 -13.25 21.57
C ALA A 455 22.60 -12.23 21.89
N THR A 456 23.55 -12.66 22.73
CA THR A 456 24.74 -11.85 22.99
C THR A 456 25.64 -11.78 21.75
N LYS A 457 26.53 -10.77 21.70
CA LYS A 457 27.46 -10.57 20.59
C LYS A 457 28.36 -11.80 20.38
N GLU A 458 28.76 -12.46 21.47
CA GLU A 458 29.58 -13.67 21.43
C GLU A 458 28.84 -14.83 20.73
N LYS A 459 27.56 -14.99 20.99
CA LYS A 459 26.72 -16.01 20.31
C LYS A 459 26.54 -15.73 18.81
N VAL A 460 26.35 -14.46 18.44
CA VAL A 460 26.28 -14.05 17.04
C VAL A 460 27.58 -14.35 16.30
N ILE A 461 28.74 -14.01 16.92
CA ILE A 461 30.06 -14.31 16.35
C ILE A 461 30.31 -15.83 16.28
N ALA A 462 29.91 -16.59 17.30
CA ALA A 462 30.02 -18.04 17.26
C ALA A 462 29.21 -18.68 16.14
N ALA A 463 27.97 -18.21 15.93
CA ALA A 463 27.13 -18.64 14.82
C ALA A 463 27.75 -18.28 13.46
N ALA A 464 28.31 -17.08 13.31
CA ALA A 464 29.02 -16.64 12.13
C ALA A 464 30.25 -17.50 11.81
N LYS A 465 31.02 -17.89 12.82
CA LYS A 465 32.17 -18.80 12.68
C LYS A 465 31.70 -20.19 12.22
N ALA A 466 30.68 -20.74 12.86
CA ALA A 466 30.09 -22.02 12.48
C ALA A 466 29.53 -22.02 11.05
N ALA A 467 28.98 -20.89 10.60
CA ALA A 467 28.47 -20.70 9.24
C ALA A 467 29.57 -20.31 8.22
N GLN A 468 30.84 -20.31 8.58
CA GLN A 468 31.96 -19.94 7.69
C GLN A 468 31.81 -18.53 7.08
N CYS A 469 31.24 -17.59 7.83
CA CYS A 469 31.08 -16.21 7.38
C CYS A 469 31.91 -15.18 8.19
N HIS A 470 32.44 -15.56 9.32
CA HIS A 470 33.26 -14.69 10.18
C HIS A 470 34.43 -14.03 9.44
N ASP A 471 35.23 -14.80 8.71
CA ASP A 471 36.45 -14.33 8.09
C ASP A 471 36.20 -13.28 6.98
N PHE A 472 35.13 -13.42 6.20
CA PHE A 472 34.81 -12.38 5.21
C PHE A 472 34.21 -11.14 5.88
N ILE A 473 33.43 -11.30 6.96
CA ILE A 473 32.88 -10.18 7.73
C ILE A 473 34.01 -9.33 8.32
N GLU A 474 35.00 -9.95 8.94
CA GLU A 474 36.16 -9.26 9.55
C GLU A 474 37.01 -8.50 8.52
N ARG A 475 37.03 -8.95 7.24
CA ARG A 475 37.72 -8.25 6.16
C ARG A 475 37.02 -7.00 5.66
N LEU A 476 35.74 -6.82 5.99
CA LEU A 476 35.01 -5.61 5.65
C LEU A 476 35.42 -4.42 6.52
N PRO A 477 35.41 -3.19 6.00
CA PRO A 477 35.93 -2.02 6.72
C PRO A 477 35.31 -1.76 8.09
N GLN A 478 34.05 -2.17 8.28
CA GLN A 478 33.32 -2.00 9.55
C GLN A 478 32.97 -3.34 10.21
N GLY A 479 33.53 -4.47 9.72
CA GLY A 479 33.25 -5.80 10.24
C GLY A 479 31.76 -6.09 10.34
N TYR A 480 31.31 -6.51 11.52
CA TYR A 480 29.88 -6.80 11.79
C TYR A 480 28.93 -5.59 11.69
N GLU A 481 29.44 -4.37 11.85
CA GLU A 481 28.68 -3.13 11.71
C GLU A 481 28.52 -2.67 10.25
N THR A 482 29.08 -3.43 9.30
CA THR A 482 28.93 -3.13 7.87
C THR A 482 27.48 -3.24 7.46
N ARG A 483 26.92 -2.17 6.89
CA ARG A 483 25.55 -2.12 6.37
C ARG A 483 25.47 -2.69 4.97
N ILE A 484 24.37 -3.38 4.68
CA ILE A 484 24.04 -3.98 3.39
C ILE A 484 22.92 -3.17 2.72
N GLY A 485 22.89 -3.12 1.40
CA GLY A 485 21.80 -2.53 0.59
C GLY A 485 22.24 -1.32 -0.24
N ASP A 486 21.29 -0.51 -0.72
CA ASP A 486 21.47 0.55 -1.74
C ASP A 486 22.58 1.58 -1.44
N LYS A 487 22.98 1.74 -0.17
CA LYS A 487 24.08 2.61 0.26
C LYS A 487 25.19 1.85 1.00
N GLY A 488 25.16 0.53 0.96
CA GLY A 488 26.08 -0.36 1.65
C GLY A 488 26.86 -1.29 0.71
N VAL A 489 27.42 -2.32 1.29
CA VAL A 489 28.19 -3.35 0.56
C VAL A 489 27.22 -4.36 -0.08
N PHE A 490 27.53 -4.80 -1.29
CA PHE A 490 26.87 -5.93 -1.93
C PHE A 490 27.65 -7.20 -1.65
N LEU A 491 26.97 -8.21 -1.10
CA LEU A 491 27.53 -9.54 -0.87
C LEU A 491 27.36 -10.43 -2.12
N SER A 492 28.28 -11.35 -2.33
CA SER A 492 28.07 -12.43 -3.29
C SER A 492 26.92 -13.34 -2.85
N GLY A 493 26.30 -14.07 -3.78
CA GLY A 493 25.22 -15.00 -3.44
C GLY A 493 25.62 -16.02 -2.36
N GLY A 494 26.85 -16.53 -2.40
CA GLY A 494 27.38 -17.46 -1.40
C GLY A 494 27.61 -16.84 -0.02
N GLU A 495 28.05 -15.59 0.05
CA GLU A 495 28.19 -14.85 1.30
C GLU A 495 26.81 -14.58 1.92
N ALA A 496 25.87 -14.09 1.13
CA ALA A 496 24.49 -13.85 1.58
C ALA A 496 23.84 -15.13 2.12
N GLN A 497 24.04 -16.26 1.46
CA GLN A 497 23.49 -17.54 1.92
C GLN A 497 24.12 -18.01 3.22
N ARG A 498 25.45 -17.86 3.40
CA ARG A 498 26.10 -18.18 4.69
C ARG A 498 25.56 -17.32 5.84
N ILE A 499 25.19 -16.06 5.60
CA ILE A 499 24.49 -15.24 6.61
C ILE A 499 23.12 -15.87 6.95
N CYS A 500 22.35 -16.37 5.96
CA CYS A 500 21.10 -17.06 6.24
C CYS A 500 21.31 -18.36 7.02
N VAL A 501 22.40 -19.10 6.76
CA VAL A 501 22.80 -20.28 7.55
C VAL A 501 23.19 -19.88 8.98
N ALA A 502 23.92 -18.76 9.17
CA ALA A 502 24.25 -18.23 10.50
C ALA A 502 22.98 -17.90 11.32
N ARG A 503 21.94 -17.31 10.69
CA ARG A 503 20.63 -17.12 11.32
C ARG A 503 20.04 -18.42 11.84
N ALA A 504 20.04 -19.46 11.01
CA ALA A 504 19.50 -20.78 11.36
C ALA A 504 20.31 -21.47 12.48
N ILE A 505 21.64 -21.32 12.48
CA ILE A 505 22.52 -21.81 13.55
C ILE A 505 22.23 -21.08 14.87
N LEU A 506 22.13 -19.75 14.83
CA LEU A 506 21.86 -18.92 16.00
C LEU A 506 20.49 -19.24 16.63
N LYS A 507 19.47 -19.45 15.79
CA LYS A 507 18.12 -19.85 16.21
C LYS A 507 18.10 -21.23 16.86
N ASN A 508 18.92 -22.14 16.41
CA ASN A 508 19.11 -23.48 16.94
C ASN A 508 17.82 -24.30 17.13
N ALA A 509 16.85 -24.18 16.22
CA ALA A 509 15.60 -24.92 16.27
C ALA A 509 15.81 -26.45 16.07
N PRO A 510 14.98 -27.33 16.68
CA PRO A 510 15.12 -28.79 16.59
C PRO A 510 14.73 -29.36 15.21
N ILE A 511 13.91 -28.67 14.44
CA ILE A 511 13.52 -29.02 13.08
C ILE A 511 14.16 -28.04 12.12
N LEU A 512 14.79 -28.55 11.06
CA LEU A 512 15.45 -27.77 10.04
C LEU A 512 14.89 -28.10 8.66
N VAL A 513 14.43 -27.09 7.95
CA VAL A 513 14.03 -27.19 6.55
C VAL A 513 15.02 -26.44 5.67
N LEU A 514 15.60 -27.14 4.71
CA LEU A 514 16.59 -26.62 3.76
C LEU A 514 15.99 -26.67 2.34
N ASP A 515 15.78 -25.51 1.72
CA ASP A 515 15.35 -25.44 0.32
C ASP A 515 16.55 -25.00 -0.53
N GLU A 516 17.11 -25.94 -1.30
CA GLU A 516 18.21 -25.75 -2.26
C GLU A 516 19.42 -24.95 -1.73
N ALA A 517 19.91 -25.28 -0.54
CA ALA A 517 20.98 -24.52 0.13
C ALA A 517 22.39 -24.62 -0.53
N THR A 518 22.57 -25.27 -1.70
CA THR A 518 23.90 -25.59 -2.30
C THR A 518 24.05 -25.23 -3.78
N ALA A 519 23.33 -24.25 -4.32
CA ALA A 519 23.30 -23.95 -5.74
C ALA A 519 24.46 -23.06 -6.26
N PHE A 520 25.70 -23.16 -5.71
CA PHE A 520 26.81 -22.30 -6.14
C PHE A 520 27.74 -22.95 -7.15
N ALA A 521 28.21 -22.11 -8.11
CA ALA A 521 29.14 -22.53 -9.17
C ALA A 521 30.60 -22.51 -8.75
N ASP A 522 30.96 -21.94 -7.59
CA ASP A 522 32.35 -21.80 -7.11
C ASP A 522 32.71 -22.90 -6.10
N PRO A 523 33.71 -23.77 -6.39
CA PRO A 523 34.10 -24.89 -5.54
C PRO A 523 34.54 -24.50 -4.13
N GLU A 524 35.19 -23.34 -3.94
CA GLU A 524 35.62 -22.89 -2.61
C GLU A 524 34.40 -22.50 -1.74
N ASN A 525 33.46 -21.79 -2.30
CA ASN A 525 32.23 -21.44 -1.62
C ASN A 525 31.36 -22.66 -1.34
N GLU A 526 31.35 -23.67 -2.24
CA GLU A 526 30.64 -24.92 -2.01
C GLU A 526 31.21 -25.69 -0.82
N HIS A 527 32.55 -25.78 -0.70
CA HIS A 527 33.19 -26.44 0.45
C HIS A 527 32.84 -25.73 1.78
N LYS A 528 32.96 -24.40 1.84
CA LYS A 528 32.58 -23.61 3.02
C LYS A 528 31.12 -23.78 3.38
N MET A 529 30.25 -23.83 2.40
CA MET A 529 28.82 -24.06 2.60
C MET A 529 28.53 -25.46 3.15
N GLN A 530 29.21 -26.49 2.65
CA GLN A 530 29.08 -27.85 3.17
C GLN A 530 29.49 -27.94 4.63
N MET A 531 30.61 -27.31 5.03
CA MET A 531 31.03 -27.22 6.43
C MET A 531 29.99 -26.52 7.32
N ALA A 532 29.43 -25.40 6.84
CA ALA A 532 28.40 -24.65 7.54
C ALA A 532 27.13 -25.49 7.72
N LEU A 533 26.69 -26.21 6.68
CA LEU A 533 25.54 -27.10 6.74
C LEU A 533 25.77 -28.31 7.67
N GLN A 534 26.95 -28.91 7.66
CA GLN A 534 27.29 -30.00 8.60
C GLN A 534 27.16 -29.53 10.06
N SER A 535 27.64 -28.33 10.38
CA SER A 535 27.47 -27.73 11.69
C SER A 535 25.99 -27.50 12.05
N LEU A 536 25.18 -27.07 11.07
CA LEU A 536 23.77 -26.76 11.27
C LEU A 536 22.90 -28.03 11.47
N ILE A 537 23.21 -29.13 10.77
CA ILE A 537 22.39 -30.35 10.70
C ILE A 537 22.50 -31.20 11.97
N LYS A 538 23.60 -31.06 12.73
CA LYS A 538 23.90 -31.92 13.86
C LYS A 538 22.76 -31.97 14.88
N ASP A 539 22.35 -33.21 15.24
CA ASP A 539 21.33 -33.53 16.24
C ASP A 539 19.92 -32.95 15.94
N LYS A 540 19.61 -32.65 14.68
CA LYS A 540 18.32 -32.08 14.26
C LYS A 540 17.52 -33.00 13.36
N THR A 541 16.19 -32.82 13.35
CA THR A 541 15.32 -33.40 12.34
C THR A 541 15.42 -32.53 11.10
N VAL A 542 15.94 -33.09 10.00
CA VAL A 542 16.25 -32.31 8.79
C VAL A 542 15.38 -32.77 7.61
N ILE A 543 14.70 -31.83 7.01
CA ILE A 543 14.03 -32.00 5.72
C ILE A 543 14.80 -31.17 4.69
N VAL A 544 15.40 -31.82 3.70
CA VAL A 544 16.16 -31.14 2.65
C VAL A 544 15.52 -31.33 1.29
N ILE A 545 15.26 -30.22 0.57
CA ILE A 545 14.93 -30.26 -0.85
C ILE A 545 16.24 -30.23 -1.62
N ALA A 546 16.52 -31.30 -2.36
CA ALA A 546 17.76 -31.43 -3.08
C ALA A 546 17.56 -31.31 -4.60
N HIS A 547 18.32 -30.41 -5.21
CA HIS A 547 18.50 -30.33 -6.67
C HIS A 547 19.77 -31.05 -7.12
N ARG A 548 20.76 -31.23 -6.24
CA ARG A 548 21.96 -32.05 -6.49
C ARG A 548 21.85 -33.38 -5.78
N LEU A 549 21.74 -34.47 -6.54
CA LEU A 549 21.59 -35.80 -5.98
C LEU A 549 22.81 -36.27 -5.17
N SER A 550 24.00 -35.74 -5.48
CA SER A 550 25.23 -36.04 -4.72
C SER A 550 25.17 -35.61 -3.24
N SER A 551 24.44 -34.58 -2.91
CA SER A 551 24.37 -34.04 -1.54
C SER A 551 23.49 -34.87 -0.60
N ILE A 552 22.71 -35.81 -1.13
CA ILE A 552 21.72 -36.62 -0.37
C ILE A 552 22.01 -38.09 -0.33
N ILE A 553 23.15 -38.53 -0.86
CA ILE A 553 23.55 -39.97 -0.85
C ILE A 553 23.55 -40.53 0.58
N SER A 554 23.97 -39.70 1.55
CA SER A 554 24.02 -40.04 2.98
C SER A 554 22.70 -39.81 3.74
N ALA A 555 21.62 -39.42 3.05
CA ALA A 555 20.33 -39.23 3.68
C ALA A 555 19.77 -40.54 4.25
N HIS A 556 19.16 -40.46 5.44
CA HIS A 556 18.56 -41.63 6.08
C HIS A 556 17.32 -42.13 5.32
N GLN A 557 16.64 -41.18 4.64
CA GLN A 557 15.47 -41.47 3.83
C GLN A 557 15.42 -40.49 2.65
N ILE A 558 15.07 -41.00 1.49
CA ILE A 558 14.80 -40.22 0.27
C ILE A 558 13.35 -40.44 -0.12
N VAL A 559 12.59 -39.35 -0.20
CA VAL A 559 11.18 -39.33 -0.66
C VAL A 559 11.16 -38.74 -2.06
N VAL A 560 10.73 -39.56 -3.02
CA VAL A 560 10.69 -39.20 -4.45
C VAL A 560 9.29 -38.73 -4.79
N MET A 561 9.18 -37.50 -5.26
CA MET A 561 7.91 -36.88 -5.62
C MET A 561 7.76 -36.71 -7.13
N LYS A 562 6.56 -36.97 -7.65
CA LYS A 562 6.18 -36.68 -9.02
C LYS A 562 4.71 -36.26 -9.06
N GLU A 563 4.42 -35.13 -9.72
CA GLU A 563 3.04 -34.63 -9.92
C GLU A 563 2.23 -34.53 -8.61
N GLY A 564 2.85 -33.99 -7.55
CA GLY A 564 2.21 -33.82 -6.24
C GLY A 564 2.05 -35.11 -5.41
N ARG A 565 2.60 -36.24 -5.83
CA ARG A 565 2.48 -37.57 -5.16
C ARG A 565 3.85 -38.11 -4.80
N ILE A 566 3.90 -38.94 -3.76
CA ILE A 566 5.08 -39.76 -3.46
C ILE A 566 5.03 -41.03 -4.33
N VAL A 567 6.07 -41.24 -5.14
CA VAL A 567 6.16 -42.39 -6.06
C VAL A 567 7.16 -43.44 -5.59
N GLN A 568 8.20 -43.02 -4.84
CA GLN A 568 9.19 -43.93 -4.24
C GLN A 568 9.65 -43.39 -2.90
N CYS A 569 10.03 -44.26 -1.99
CA CYS A 569 10.60 -43.88 -0.69
C CYS A 569 11.61 -44.96 -0.27
N GLY A 570 12.82 -44.57 0.13
CA GLY A 570 13.88 -45.52 0.55
C GLY A 570 15.22 -44.86 0.75
N LYS A 571 16.30 -45.65 0.86
CA LYS A 571 17.68 -45.15 0.89
C LYS A 571 18.27 -45.09 -0.52
N HIS A 572 19.33 -44.29 -0.68
CA HIS A 572 20.04 -44.18 -1.96
C HIS A 572 20.44 -45.51 -2.56
N GLU A 573 21.02 -46.43 -1.76
CA GLU A 573 21.48 -47.74 -2.21
C GLU A 573 20.35 -48.63 -2.79
N GLN A 574 19.13 -48.45 -2.27
CA GLN A 574 17.96 -49.19 -2.76
C GLN A 574 17.36 -48.53 -4.01
N LEU A 575 17.21 -47.19 -3.95
CA LEU A 575 16.52 -46.46 -5.02
C LEU A 575 17.38 -46.32 -6.29
N SER A 576 18.71 -46.34 -6.18
CA SER A 576 19.62 -46.22 -7.34
C SER A 576 19.64 -47.46 -8.22
N VAL A 577 19.28 -48.61 -7.67
CA VAL A 577 19.21 -49.87 -8.43
C VAL A 577 17.78 -50.29 -8.84
N THR A 578 16.76 -49.74 -8.14
CA THR A 578 15.35 -50.05 -8.43
C THR A 578 14.86 -49.17 -9.59
N GLU A 579 14.26 -49.76 -10.60
CA GLU A 579 13.66 -49.01 -11.71
C GLU A 579 12.61 -48.02 -11.20
N GLY A 580 12.71 -46.78 -11.67
CA GLY A 580 11.81 -45.70 -11.27
C GLY A 580 12.36 -44.29 -11.47
N VAL A 581 11.63 -43.31 -10.94
CA VAL A 581 11.96 -41.90 -11.13
C VAL A 581 13.34 -41.54 -10.56
N TYR A 582 13.70 -42.11 -9.38
CA TYR A 582 14.98 -41.82 -8.76
C TYR A 582 16.17 -42.34 -9.57
N LYS A 583 16.11 -43.59 -10.03
CA LYS A 583 17.15 -44.18 -10.86
C LYS A 583 17.34 -43.39 -12.16
N ASN A 584 16.25 -43.03 -12.84
CA ASN A 584 16.35 -42.21 -14.06
C ASN A 584 17.02 -40.86 -13.81
N MET A 585 16.70 -40.20 -12.68
CA MET A 585 17.34 -38.93 -12.27
C MET A 585 18.82 -39.16 -11.95
N TRP A 586 19.15 -40.26 -11.27
CA TRP A 586 20.53 -40.58 -10.88
C TRP A 586 21.39 -40.93 -12.12
N ASP A 587 20.87 -41.71 -13.04
CA ASP A 587 21.57 -42.09 -14.29
C ASP A 587 21.80 -40.85 -15.17
N ALA A 588 20.82 -39.95 -15.25
CA ALA A 588 20.98 -38.66 -15.94
C ALA A 588 22.01 -37.78 -15.28
N TYR A 589 22.02 -37.71 -13.92
CA TYR A 589 22.99 -36.94 -13.16
C TYR A 589 24.42 -37.47 -13.38
N THR A 590 24.64 -38.75 -13.27
CA THR A 590 25.97 -39.40 -13.45
C THR A 590 26.45 -39.27 -14.88
N SER A 591 25.56 -39.40 -15.86
CA SER A 591 25.89 -39.22 -17.28
C SER A 591 26.30 -37.78 -17.58
N ALA A 592 25.62 -36.78 -16.99
CA ALA A 592 25.98 -35.36 -17.12
C ALA A 592 27.31 -35.02 -16.44
N TYR A 593 27.62 -35.69 -15.33
CA TYR A 593 28.91 -35.48 -14.62
C TYR A 593 30.10 -36.04 -15.40
N HIS A 594 29.89 -37.11 -16.19
CA HIS A 594 30.92 -37.68 -17.06
C HIS A 594 31.00 -36.98 -18.44
N TRP A 595 30.11 -36.00 -18.71
CA TRP A 595 30.13 -35.29 -19.97
C TRP A 595 31.34 -34.32 -20.02
N THR A 596 32.31 -34.63 -20.87
CA THR A 596 33.44 -33.74 -21.18
C THR A 596 33.18 -33.05 -22.50
N LEU A 597 33.45 -31.74 -22.55
CA LEU A 597 33.52 -31.01 -23.82
C LEU A 597 34.60 -31.69 -24.68
N ASN A 598 34.19 -32.47 -25.67
CA ASN A 598 35.13 -32.98 -26.67
C ASN A 598 35.72 -31.77 -27.40
N LYS A 599 37.02 -31.50 -27.18
CA LYS A 599 37.82 -30.65 -28.04
C LYS A 599 38.04 -31.45 -29.33
N ASN A 600 37.20 -31.24 -30.35
CA ASN A 600 37.55 -31.51 -31.74
C ASN A 600 38.09 -30.23 -32.34
#